data_44912b2e5b1c491888be0293b3ec5e66
#
_entry.id   44912b2e5b1c491888be0293b3ec5e66
#
_cell.length_a   1.000
_cell.length_b   1.000
_cell.length_c   1.000
_cell.angle_alpha   90.00
_cell.angle_beta   90.00
_cell.angle_gamma   90.00
#
_symmetry.space_group_name_H-M   'P 1'
#
loop_
_entity.id
_entity.type
_entity.pdbx_description
1 polymer ?
#
loop_
_entity_poly.entity_id
_entity_poly.type
_entity_poly.pdbx_seq_one_letter_code
_entity_poly.pdbx_strand_id
1 'polypeptide(L)'
;MSNQQSNSIPGWSLEERDPKFIESFMPIWEWFYRHYFRVRTDGWENVPTEDQVLVVGSHNGGMAVPDMIMMMYDWFRRYGTERLVYGLMHPHIWKINSDIAKLGEKTGAIAAHPKTANAALKRGASVLVYPGGQYDLFRPYNQRYNINF
;
A
#
# COMPACT_ATOMS: atom_id res chain seq x y z
N MET A 1 31.36 16.20 -7.47
CA MET A 1 29.93 15.85 -7.65
C MET A 1 29.43 15.34 -6.32
N SER A 2 28.79 16.20 -5.57
CA SER A 2 28.36 15.95 -4.20
C SER A 2 27.13 15.08 -4.17
N ASN A 3 27.26 13.87 -3.65
CA ASN A 3 26.16 12.98 -3.29
C ASN A 3 25.36 13.65 -2.15
N GLN A 4 24.35 14.41 -2.50
CA GLN A 4 23.34 14.81 -1.53
C GLN A 4 22.46 13.57 -1.26
N GLN A 5 22.89 12.71 -0.35
CA GLN A 5 21.97 11.84 0.36
C GLN A 5 21.00 12.75 1.12
N SER A 6 19.79 12.89 0.58
CA SER A 6 18.71 13.56 1.27
C SER A 6 18.49 12.81 2.60
N ASN A 7 18.72 13.49 3.71
CA ASN A 7 18.35 13.06 5.05
C ASN A 7 16.81 13.04 5.20
N SER A 8 16.10 12.40 4.27
CA SER A 8 14.65 12.22 4.38
C SER A 8 14.39 11.15 5.44
N ILE A 9 13.51 11.46 6.36
CA ILE A 9 13.01 10.46 7.31
C ILE A 9 12.38 9.32 6.50
N PRO A 10 12.80 8.06 6.71
CA PRO A 10 12.28 6.92 5.94
C PRO A 10 10.74 6.88 5.95
N GLY A 11 10.15 6.63 4.79
CA GLY A 11 8.70 6.61 4.59
C GLY A 11 8.03 7.98 4.46
N TRP A 12 8.77 9.09 4.56
CA TRP A 12 8.19 10.44 4.45
C TRP A 12 8.32 11.04 3.06
N SER A 13 9.08 10.39 2.17
CA SER A 13 9.21 10.79 0.77
C SER A 13 8.16 10.11 -0.10
N LEU A 14 7.60 10.86 -1.05
CA LEU A 14 6.73 10.33 -2.10
C LEU A 14 7.53 9.97 -3.37
N GLU A 15 8.82 10.30 -3.40
CA GLU A 15 9.69 10.15 -4.58
C GLU A 15 10.33 8.76 -4.69
N GLU A 16 10.24 7.96 -3.62
CA GLU A 16 10.87 6.62 -3.59
C GLU A 16 10.11 5.57 -4.40
N ARG A 17 8.85 5.88 -4.77
CA ARG A 17 8.03 5.00 -5.60
C ARG A 17 8.61 4.88 -7.00
N ASP A 18 8.83 3.65 -7.44
CA ASP A 18 9.47 3.34 -8.72
C ASP A 18 8.51 2.51 -9.61
N PRO A 19 7.91 3.11 -10.65
CA PRO A 19 7.00 2.41 -11.55
C PRO A 19 7.63 1.19 -12.22
N LYS A 20 8.90 1.27 -12.65
CA LYS A 20 9.60 0.15 -13.30
C LYS A 20 9.84 -1.00 -12.33
N PHE A 21 10.12 -0.66 -11.06
CA PHE A 21 10.26 -1.65 -10.01
C PHE A 21 8.92 -2.37 -9.76
N ILE A 22 7.81 -1.62 -9.68
CA ILE A 22 6.46 -2.18 -9.55
C ILE A 22 6.17 -3.13 -10.71
N GLU A 23 6.42 -2.71 -11.95
CA GLU A 23 6.21 -3.53 -13.15
C GLU A 23 7.00 -4.84 -13.11
N SER A 24 8.22 -4.82 -12.58
CA SER A 24 9.05 -6.02 -12.45
C SER A 24 8.47 -7.06 -11.48
N PHE A 25 7.67 -6.62 -10.50
CA PHE A 25 6.99 -7.49 -9.53
C PHE A 25 5.60 -7.95 -9.99
N MET A 26 4.99 -7.30 -10.97
CA MET A 26 3.65 -7.64 -11.44
C MET A 26 3.45 -9.12 -11.77
N PRO A 27 4.39 -9.84 -12.44
CA PRO A 27 4.19 -11.25 -12.76
C PRO A 27 4.10 -12.15 -11.51
N ILE A 28 4.92 -11.89 -10.49
CA ILE A 28 4.90 -12.68 -9.26
C ILE A 28 3.64 -12.38 -8.44
N TRP A 29 3.21 -11.13 -8.36
CA TRP A 29 1.97 -10.74 -7.70
C TRP A 29 0.76 -11.32 -8.43
N GLU A 30 0.76 -11.37 -9.77
CA GLU A 30 -0.28 -12.01 -10.56
C GLU A 30 -0.42 -13.49 -10.20
N TRP A 31 0.69 -14.20 -10.07
CA TRP A 31 0.66 -15.60 -9.68
C TRP A 31 0.01 -15.79 -8.30
N PHE A 32 0.44 -15.00 -7.30
CA PHE A 32 -0.17 -15.02 -5.96
C PHE A 32 -1.66 -14.66 -6.01
N TYR A 33 -2.02 -13.63 -6.74
CA TYR A 33 -3.38 -13.16 -6.88
C TYR A 33 -4.30 -14.24 -7.48
N ARG A 34 -3.88 -14.88 -8.59
CA ARG A 34 -4.70 -15.84 -9.33
C ARG A 34 -4.67 -17.24 -8.76
N HIS A 35 -3.51 -17.73 -8.32
CA HIS A 35 -3.31 -19.15 -8.02
C HIS A 35 -3.24 -19.45 -6.52
N TYR A 36 -2.59 -18.61 -5.74
CA TYR A 36 -2.41 -18.84 -4.31
C TYR A 36 -3.60 -18.31 -3.51
N PHE A 37 -3.83 -16.99 -3.55
CA PHE A 37 -4.92 -16.36 -2.80
C PHE A 37 -6.27 -16.46 -3.51
N ARG A 38 -6.28 -16.64 -4.83
CA ARG A 38 -7.49 -16.71 -5.68
C ARG A 38 -8.41 -15.53 -5.42
N VAL A 39 -7.84 -14.34 -5.43
CA VAL A 39 -8.53 -13.10 -5.08
C VAL A 39 -9.66 -12.83 -6.06
N ARG A 40 -10.80 -12.41 -5.52
CA ARG A 40 -11.93 -11.91 -6.28
C ARG A 40 -12.27 -10.53 -5.77
N THR A 41 -12.48 -9.61 -6.68
CA THR A 41 -12.88 -8.23 -6.39
C THR A 41 -13.99 -7.82 -7.31
N ASP A 42 -14.90 -6.99 -6.82
CA ASP A 42 -15.99 -6.36 -7.54
C ASP A 42 -16.11 -4.89 -7.14
N GLY A 43 -17.07 -4.18 -7.72
CA GLY A 43 -17.35 -2.79 -7.36
C GLY A 43 -16.31 -1.77 -7.87
N TRP A 44 -15.36 -2.17 -8.70
CA TRP A 44 -14.35 -1.24 -9.24
C TRP A 44 -14.94 -0.13 -10.11
N GLU A 45 -16.12 -0.33 -10.66
CA GLU A 45 -16.90 0.68 -11.39
C GLU A 45 -17.31 1.87 -10.52
N ASN A 46 -17.26 1.71 -9.19
CA ASN A 46 -17.52 2.80 -8.23
C ASN A 46 -16.29 3.66 -7.94
N VAL A 47 -15.11 3.25 -8.43
CA VAL A 47 -13.88 4.03 -8.28
C VAL A 47 -13.79 5.04 -9.43
N PRO A 48 -13.81 6.37 -9.16
CA PRO A 48 -13.67 7.39 -10.19
C PRO A 48 -12.44 7.17 -11.06
N THR A 49 -12.55 7.36 -12.36
CA THR A 49 -11.44 7.18 -13.30
C THR A 49 -10.44 8.32 -13.26
N GLU A 50 -10.89 9.53 -13.01
CA GLU A 50 -10.06 10.76 -13.08
C GLU A 50 -9.61 11.28 -11.72
N ASP A 51 -10.41 11.05 -10.67
CA ASP A 51 -10.14 11.62 -9.34
C ASP A 51 -9.35 10.67 -8.44
N GLN A 52 -8.60 11.25 -7.51
CA GLN A 52 -8.00 10.48 -6.42
C GLN A 52 -9.06 10.03 -5.40
N VAL A 53 -8.82 8.90 -4.77
CA VAL A 53 -9.71 8.33 -3.76
C VAL A 53 -8.95 7.95 -2.50
N LEU A 54 -9.65 7.97 -1.37
CA LEU A 54 -9.22 7.31 -0.15
C LEU A 54 -9.86 5.91 -0.10
N VAL A 55 -9.04 4.87 -0.27
CA VAL A 55 -9.47 3.49 -0.15
C VAL A 55 -9.27 3.04 1.28
N VAL A 56 -10.34 2.64 1.94
CA VAL A 56 -10.32 2.24 3.36
C VAL A 56 -10.61 0.74 3.46
N GLY A 57 -9.72 0.00 4.09
CA GLY A 57 -9.84 -1.44 4.28
C GLY A 57 -9.69 -1.87 5.73
N SER A 58 -9.94 -3.16 6.01
CA SER A 58 -9.64 -3.82 7.27
C SER A 58 -8.68 -4.98 7.01
N HIS A 59 -7.59 -5.06 7.80
CA HIS A 59 -6.63 -6.14 7.65
C HIS A 59 -7.22 -7.50 8.05
N ASN A 60 -7.03 -8.49 7.18
CA ASN A 60 -7.45 -9.88 7.43
C ASN A 60 -6.35 -10.91 7.13
N GLY A 61 -5.20 -10.46 6.68
CA GLY A 61 -4.12 -11.31 6.17
C GLY A 61 -3.00 -11.63 7.15
N GLY A 62 -3.10 -11.20 8.41
CA GLY A 62 -2.02 -11.33 9.38
C GLY A 62 -0.78 -10.51 9.02
N MET A 63 0.38 -10.85 9.59
CA MET A 63 1.60 -10.04 9.48
C MET A 63 2.18 -9.92 8.06
N ALA A 64 1.85 -10.83 7.16
CA ALA A 64 2.31 -10.77 5.76
C ALA A 64 1.53 -9.75 4.90
N VAL A 65 0.45 -9.19 5.45
CA VAL A 65 -0.44 -8.18 4.82
C VAL A 65 -0.79 -8.46 3.35
N PRO A 66 -1.14 -9.71 2.99
CA PRO A 66 -1.44 -10.05 1.60
C PRO A 66 -2.64 -9.30 1.06
N ASP A 67 -3.58 -8.93 1.89
CA ASP A 67 -4.73 -8.09 1.59
C ASP A 67 -4.31 -6.74 1.00
N MET A 68 -3.36 -6.06 1.63
CA MET A 68 -2.84 -4.79 1.12
C MET A 68 -2.03 -4.98 -0.18
N ILE A 69 -1.16 -5.98 -0.24
CA ILE A 69 -0.33 -6.25 -1.42
C ILE A 69 -1.21 -6.61 -2.62
N MET A 70 -2.22 -7.45 -2.42
CA MET A 70 -3.13 -7.87 -3.48
C MET A 70 -4.06 -6.73 -3.92
N MET A 71 -4.45 -5.83 -3.01
CA MET A 71 -5.21 -4.62 -3.36
C MET A 71 -4.38 -3.65 -4.19
N MET A 72 -3.11 -3.43 -3.82
CA MET A 72 -2.18 -2.60 -4.60
C MET A 72 -1.94 -3.21 -5.99
N TYR A 73 -1.73 -4.53 -6.06
CA TYR A 73 -1.61 -5.24 -7.33
C TYR A 73 -2.87 -5.06 -8.20
N ASP A 74 -4.08 -5.22 -7.62
CA ASP A 74 -5.34 -5.07 -8.34
C ASP A 74 -5.53 -3.64 -8.88
N TRP A 75 -5.05 -2.64 -8.13
CA TRP A 75 -4.98 -1.26 -8.61
C TRP A 75 -4.07 -1.13 -9.83
N PHE A 76 -2.82 -1.61 -9.72
CA PHE A 76 -1.83 -1.47 -10.80
C PHE A 76 -2.25 -2.19 -12.08
N ARG A 77 -2.82 -3.38 -11.99
CA ARG A 77 -3.28 -4.11 -13.18
C ARG A 77 -4.48 -3.46 -13.89
N ARG A 78 -5.28 -2.66 -13.18
CA ARG A 78 -6.45 -1.96 -13.73
C ARG A 78 -6.13 -0.59 -14.27
N TYR A 79 -5.33 0.15 -13.55
CA TYR A 79 -5.10 1.57 -13.82
C TYR A 79 -3.66 1.88 -14.27
N GLY A 80 -2.80 0.86 -14.31
CA GLY A 80 -1.38 1.06 -14.62
C GLY A 80 -0.59 1.64 -13.44
N THR A 81 0.73 1.71 -13.62
CA THR A 81 1.65 2.23 -12.61
C THR A 81 1.71 3.76 -12.60
N GLU A 82 1.24 4.44 -13.66
CA GLU A 82 1.24 5.90 -13.75
C GLU A 82 0.15 6.55 -12.90
N ARG A 83 -0.98 5.87 -12.67
CA ARG A 83 -1.99 6.35 -11.74
C ARG A 83 -1.51 6.16 -10.31
N LEU A 84 -1.15 7.28 -9.68
CA LEU A 84 -0.51 7.28 -8.37
C LEU A 84 -1.43 6.73 -7.28
N VAL A 85 -0.91 5.75 -6.55
CA VAL A 85 -1.50 5.25 -5.31
C VAL A 85 -0.40 4.98 -4.29
N TYR A 86 -0.67 5.32 -3.03
CA TYR A 86 0.23 5.07 -1.90
C TYR A 86 -0.49 4.29 -0.80
N GLY A 87 0.17 3.28 -0.25
CA GLY A 87 -0.29 2.54 0.92
C GLY A 87 0.32 3.09 2.20
N LEU A 88 -0.51 3.32 3.22
CA LEU A 88 -0.03 3.76 4.52
C LEU A 88 0.54 2.57 5.29
N MET A 89 1.84 2.63 5.61
CA MET A 89 2.57 1.59 6.35
C MET A 89 2.98 2.12 7.73
N HIS A 90 2.84 1.27 8.76
CA HIS A 90 3.17 1.66 10.12
C HIS A 90 4.64 2.06 10.26
N PRO A 91 4.97 3.23 10.84
CA PRO A 91 6.34 3.76 10.87
C PRO A 91 7.36 2.83 11.54
N HIS A 92 6.91 1.90 12.39
CA HIS A 92 7.77 0.94 13.07
C HIS A 92 8.46 -0.05 12.12
N ILE A 93 7.85 -0.32 10.96
CA ILE A 93 8.42 -1.23 9.95
C ILE A 93 9.78 -0.76 9.46
N TRP A 94 9.96 0.57 9.28
CA TRP A 94 11.25 1.15 8.90
C TRP A 94 12.36 0.97 9.94
N LYS A 95 11.97 0.74 11.21
CA LYS A 95 12.92 0.49 12.30
C LYS A 95 13.29 -0.98 12.45
N ILE A 96 12.36 -1.89 12.14
CA ILE A 96 12.56 -3.34 12.31
C ILE A 96 13.35 -3.92 11.15
N ASN A 97 13.00 -3.55 9.91
CA ASN A 97 13.61 -4.13 8.71
C ASN A 97 13.72 -3.09 7.59
N SER A 98 14.90 -2.52 7.44
CA SER A 98 15.18 -1.48 6.44
C SER A 98 15.01 -1.96 5.00
N ASP A 99 15.26 -3.25 4.71
CA ASP A 99 15.20 -3.78 3.35
C ASP A 99 13.75 -4.00 2.92
N ILE A 100 12.91 -4.56 3.80
CA ILE A 100 11.46 -4.65 3.58
C ILE A 100 10.86 -3.25 3.44
N ALA A 101 11.31 -2.30 4.26
CA ALA A 101 10.83 -0.93 4.20
C ALA A 101 11.16 -0.27 2.85
N LYS A 102 12.42 -0.39 2.37
CA LYS A 102 12.84 0.13 1.06
C LYS A 102 12.07 -0.54 -0.09
N LEU A 103 11.81 -1.85 0.02
CA LEU A 103 10.99 -2.57 -0.95
C LEU A 103 9.57 -1.98 -0.97
N GLY A 104 9.01 -1.75 0.21
CA GLY A 104 7.71 -1.09 0.36
C GLY A 104 7.67 0.31 -0.26
N GLU A 105 8.67 1.15 0.02
CA GLU A 105 8.76 2.51 -0.53
C GLU A 105 8.77 2.49 -2.06
N LYS A 106 9.56 1.61 -2.68
CA LYS A 106 9.57 1.44 -4.14
C LYS A 106 8.22 1.02 -4.71
N THR A 107 7.41 0.33 -3.95
CA THR A 107 6.05 -0.08 -4.37
C THR A 107 4.96 0.91 -3.96
N GLY A 108 5.33 2.02 -3.33
CA GLY A 108 4.41 3.10 -2.95
C GLY A 108 3.97 3.07 -1.48
N ALA A 109 4.70 2.38 -0.60
CA ALA A 109 4.45 2.50 0.84
C ALA A 109 5.00 3.82 1.37
N ILE A 110 4.18 4.53 2.16
CA ILE A 110 4.57 5.74 2.90
C ILE A 110 4.18 5.60 4.36
N ALA A 111 4.80 6.40 5.23
CA ALA A 111 4.53 6.36 6.65
C ALA A 111 3.06 6.66 6.95
N ALA A 112 2.42 5.85 7.78
CA ALA A 112 1.05 6.07 8.24
C ALA A 112 0.98 7.29 9.17
N HIS A 113 0.87 8.46 8.54
CA HIS A 113 0.78 9.74 9.22
C HIS A 113 -0.10 10.71 8.44
N PRO A 114 -0.94 11.56 9.08
CA PRO A 114 -1.82 12.48 8.37
C PRO A 114 -1.10 13.43 7.40
N LYS A 115 0.13 13.84 7.71
CA LYS A 115 0.90 14.73 6.83
C LYS A 115 1.29 14.05 5.52
N THR A 116 1.72 12.80 5.57
CA THR A 116 2.11 12.02 4.37
C THR A 116 0.88 11.69 3.52
N ALA A 117 -0.22 11.27 4.14
CA ALA A 117 -1.48 11.03 3.46
C ALA A 117 -2.01 12.29 2.76
N ASN A 118 -2.02 13.43 3.46
CA ASN A 118 -2.41 14.71 2.86
C ASN A 118 -1.46 15.16 1.73
N ALA A 119 -0.16 14.91 1.86
CA ALA A 119 0.79 15.22 0.80
C ALA A 119 0.53 14.39 -0.46
N ALA A 120 0.23 13.10 -0.30
CA ALA A 120 -0.13 12.22 -1.41
C ALA A 120 -1.42 12.67 -2.09
N LEU A 121 -2.48 12.96 -1.33
CA LEU A 121 -3.75 13.45 -1.86
C LEU A 121 -3.60 14.79 -2.58
N LYS A 122 -2.84 15.74 -2.02
CA LYS A 122 -2.55 17.04 -2.69
C LYS A 122 -1.80 16.88 -4.00
N ARG A 123 -1.07 15.80 -4.17
CA ARG A 123 -0.37 15.44 -5.42
C ARG A 123 -1.29 14.77 -6.44
N GLY A 124 -2.55 14.58 -6.14
CA GLY A 124 -3.51 13.86 -6.98
C GLY A 124 -3.39 12.32 -6.88
N ALA A 125 -2.68 11.82 -5.87
CA ALA A 125 -2.55 10.39 -5.66
C ALA A 125 -3.68 9.83 -4.79
N SER A 126 -4.12 8.62 -5.10
CA SER A 126 -4.99 7.85 -4.21
C SER A 126 -4.22 7.34 -2.99
N VAL A 127 -4.93 7.12 -1.89
CA VAL A 127 -4.33 6.61 -0.64
C VAL A 127 -5.10 5.39 -0.17
N LEU A 128 -4.37 4.31 0.12
CA LEU A 128 -4.90 3.10 0.73
C LEU A 128 -4.56 3.10 2.22
N VAL A 129 -5.57 2.97 3.07
CA VAL A 129 -5.43 2.98 4.53
C VAL A 129 -6.22 1.84 5.18
N TYR A 130 -5.62 1.27 6.21
CA TYR A 130 -6.22 0.26 7.08
C TYR A 130 -6.27 0.79 8.52
N PRO A 131 -7.35 1.49 8.92
CA PRO A 131 -7.39 2.25 10.17
C PRO A 131 -7.24 1.37 11.42
N GLY A 132 -7.70 0.12 11.38
CA GLY A 132 -7.55 -0.83 12.47
C GLY A 132 -6.09 -1.26 12.73
N GLY A 133 -5.19 -1.10 11.72
CA GLY A 133 -3.76 -1.32 11.84
C GLY A 133 -3.42 -2.67 12.49
N GLN A 134 -2.55 -2.64 13.50
CA GLN A 134 -2.11 -3.86 14.19
C GLN A 134 -3.23 -4.62 14.93
N TYR A 135 -4.29 -3.94 15.37
CA TYR A 135 -5.43 -4.61 16.02
C TYR A 135 -6.16 -5.53 15.06
N ASP A 136 -6.28 -5.15 13.79
CA ASP A 136 -6.86 -5.99 12.75
C ASP A 136 -5.93 -7.16 12.41
N LEU A 137 -4.62 -6.94 12.35
CA LEU A 137 -3.64 -7.99 12.05
C LEU A 137 -3.66 -9.15 13.05
N PHE A 138 -3.87 -8.83 14.33
CA PHE A 138 -3.87 -9.82 15.43
C PHE A 138 -5.27 -10.18 15.91
N ARG A 139 -6.31 -9.86 15.15
CA ARG A 139 -7.68 -10.16 15.50
C ARG A 139 -7.90 -11.66 15.63
N PRO A 140 -8.50 -12.15 16.76
CA PRO A 140 -8.84 -13.55 16.92
C PRO A 140 -9.81 -14.04 15.85
N TYR A 141 -9.69 -15.29 15.41
CA TYR A 141 -10.50 -15.87 14.33
C TYR A 141 -12.01 -15.76 14.58
N ASN A 142 -12.46 -15.89 15.83
CA ASN A 142 -13.87 -15.73 16.23
C ASN A 142 -14.39 -14.30 16.08
N GLN A 143 -13.51 -13.30 15.92
CA GLN A 143 -13.83 -11.88 15.72
C GLN A 143 -13.50 -11.37 14.33
N ARG A 144 -13.19 -12.27 13.37
CA ARG A 144 -12.68 -11.90 12.04
C ARG A 144 -13.56 -10.97 11.21
N TYR A 145 -14.86 -10.88 11.54
CA TYR A 145 -15.81 -9.99 10.87
C TYR A 145 -16.15 -8.73 11.67
N ASN A 146 -15.58 -8.56 12.85
CA ASN A 146 -15.78 -7.34 13.63
C ASN A 146 -14.86 -6.26 13.13
N ILE A 147 -15.39 -5.07 12.91
CA ILE A 147 -14.61 -3.89 12.54
C ILE A 147 -14.60 -2.97 13.75
N ASN A 148 -13.40 -2.60 14.20
CA ASN A 148 -13.20 -1.66 15.30
C ASN A 148 -12.34 -0.50 14.72
N PHE A 149 -12.97 0.65 14.56
CA PHE A 149 -12.28 1.89 14.20
C PHE A 149 -12.04 2.75 15.43
#